data_60a8a47c4cd4c6d8a61e6069c716269c
#
_entry.id   60a8a47c4cd4c6d8a61e6069c716269c
#
_cell.length_a   1.000
_cell.length_b   1.000
_cell.length_c   1.000
_cell.angle_alpha   90.00
_cell.angle_beta   90.00
_cell.angle_gamma   90.00
#
_symmetry.space_group_name_H-M   'P 1'
#
loop_
_entity.id
_entity.type
_entity.pdbx_description
1 polymer ?
#
loop_
_entity_poly.entity_id
_entity_poly.type
_entity_poly.pdbx_seq_one_letter_code
_entity_poly.pdbx_strand_id
1 'polypeptide(L)'
;MKIKITYFALLFLVFYGCNKDTTVPIPMAGPNSILGDTYPLTSSAKLLMDGVYKVNDGSGLFGSQVILKWNRTHLSIACNNGKYFVMDVGRLDSVIFLQGYWRDGYSDGTGLASMHIARGEGGTMIVSGTGQQTIVIRGAYGQGSTLPDQVLNLTRLRSFSTKAAASKFYILAHRSGGRTSDRLPVSENSLAMIGFTERLGSTGIEVDVRITKDGIPFLYHDGDLNIRLTEKGPLAGPAENYTWAQLSAFVRLIHGEKIPTLEEALTYTIDSTLLNFVYLDMKETSGAMATVTSIQERMLQHAAAKGRDIIIVVGIPTTGALNDLKSVPGYQSIPSLCELTVDDVRAVNSMVWAPRWTLGLQNDLVQQMHDEGRLALCWTIDQPNWIEEYITQGHFNGLLTNFPYVVAYYHYTQQ
;
A
#
# COMPACT_ATOMS: atom_id res chain seq x y z
N MET A 1 74.62 23.96 -15.71
CA MET A 1 73.28 23.86 -16.28
C MET A 1 72.46 22.95 -15.32
N LYS A 2 71.64 23.54 -14.42
CA LYS A 2 70.89 22.77 -13.44
C LYS A 2 69.46 22.60 -13.95
N ILE A 3 69.07 21.36 -14.23
CA ILE A 3 67.73 20.98 -14.68
C ILE A 3 66.81 20.91 -13.47
N LYS A 4 65.83 21.79 -13.39
CA LYS A 4 64.74 21.70 -12.40
C LYS A 4 63.68 20.73 -12.91
N ILE A 5 63.53 19.62 -12.22
CA ILE A 5 62.43 18.67 -12.47
C ILE A 5 61.25 19.13 -11.61
N THR A 6 60.17 19.58 -12.28
CA THR A 6 58.91 19.96 -11.62
C THR A 6 58.03 18.69 -11.60
N TYR A 7 57.75 18.19 -10.40
CA TYR A 7 56.80 17.10 -10.19
C TYR A 7 55.38 17.64 -10.31
N PHE A 8 54.63 17.15 -11.32
CA PHE A 8 53.21 17.36 -11.42
C PHE A 8 52.49 16.27 -10.61
N ALA A 9 51.98 16.62 -9.45
CA ALA A 9 51.15 15.70 -8.67
C ALA A 9 49.74 15.65 -9.32
N LEU A 10 49.41 14.54 -9.97
CA LEU A 10 48.07 14.27 -10.50
C LEU A 10 47.16 13.86 -9.33
N LEU A 11 46.30 14.77 -8.92
CA LEU A 11 45.31 14.51 -7.86
C LEU A 11 44.15 13.70 -8.49
N PHE A 12 44.11 12.38 -8.27
CA PHE A 12 42.96 11.54 -8.59
C PHE A 12 41.83 11.82 -7.56
N LEU A 13 40.88 12.66 -7.92
CA LEU A 13 39.62 12.77 -7.22
C LEU A 13 38.76 11.52 -7.54
N VAL A 14 38.79 10.54 -6.64
CA VAL A 14 37.86 9.43 -6.66
C VAL A 14 36.50 9.96 -6.23
N PHE A 15 35.63 10.24 -7.17
CA PHE A 15 34.22 10.47 -6.88
C PHE A 15 33.60 9.13 -6.44
N TYR A 16 33.51 8.91 -5.15
CA TYR A 16 32.57 7.94 -4.61
C TYR A 16 31.18 8.48 -4.91
N GLY A 17 30.57 8.03 -6.00
CA GLY A 17 29.14 8.21 -6.20
C GLY A 17 28.43 7.51 -5.06
N CYS A 18 27.78 8.26 -4.17
CA CYS A 18 26.84 7.68 -3.23
C CYS A 18 25.71 7.03 -4.03
N ASN A 19 25.78 5.71 -4.23
CA ASN A 19 24.58 4.94 -4.53
C ASN A 19 23.67 5.07 -3.32
N LYS A 20 22.60 5.82 -3.46
CA LYS A 20 21.55 5.85 -2.45
C LYS A 20 20.87 4.49 -2.52
N ASP A 21 21.03 3.66 -1.47
CA ASP A 21 20.21 2.47 -1.31
C ASP A 21 18.74 2.91 -1.27
N THR A 22 17.99 2.50 -2.27
CA THR A 22 16.56 2.85 -2.40
C THR A 22 15.65 1.79 -1.78
N THR A 23 16.21 0.65 -1.40
CA THR A 23 15.49 -0.47 -0.76
C THR A 23 16.17 -0.91 0.52
N VAL A 24 15.37 -1.47 1.42
CA VAL A 24 15.87 -2.37 2.47
C VAL A 24 15.78 -3.78 1.91
N PRO A 25 16.87 -4.55 1.84
CA PRO A 25 16.82 -5.92 1.34
C PRO A 25 15.83 -6.75 2.13
N ILE A 26 14.91 -7.44 1.44
CA ILE A 26 14.04 -8.43 2.05
C ILE A 26 14.87 -9.70 2.26
N PRO A 27 15.02 -10.18 3.50
CA PRO A 27 15.72 -11.42 3.73
C PRO A 27 14.96 -12.59 3.11
N MET A 28 15.67 -13.46 2.39
CA MET A 28 15.09 -14.64 1.75
C MET A 28 15.38 -15.88 2.58
N ALA A 29 14.36 -16.71 2.78
CA ALA A 29 14.55 -18.04 3.35
C ALA A 29 15.51 -18.84 2.45
N GLY A 30 16.44 -19.57 3.07
CA GLY A 30 17.34 -20.45 2.34
C GLY A 30 16.60 -21.61 1.64
N PRO A 31 17.33 -22.45 0.87
CA PRO A 31 16.73 -23.54 0.08
C PRO A 31 15.97 -24.59 0.93
N ASN A 32 16.19 -24.63 2.23
CA ASN A 32 15.49 -25.53 3.17
C ASN A 32 14.24 -24.85 3.75
N SER A 33 13.33 -24.39 2.89
CA SER A 33 12.04 -23.86 3.33
C SER A 33 11.24 -24.94 4.08
N ILE A 34 10.72 -24.60 5.27
CA ILE A 34 9.79 -25.45 6.02
C ILE A 34 8.45 -25.65 5.28
N LEU A 35 8.22 -24.90 4.21
CA LEU A 35 6.99 -24.95 3.41
C LEU A 35 7.09 -25.92 2.22
N GLY A 36 8.27 -26.50 1.93
CA GLY A 36 8.51 -27.29 0.72
C GLY A 36 7.54 -28.48 0.52
N ASP A 37 7.15 -29.14 1.61
CA ASP A 37 6.26 -30.30 1.59
C ASP A 37 4.86 -30.00 2.15
N THR A 38 4.48 -28.72 2.22
CA THR A 38 3.19 -28.31 2.79
C THR A 38 2.11 -28.09 1.74
N TYR A 39 0.86 -28.18 2.17
CA TYR A 39 -0.33 -27.89 1.37
C TYR A 39 -0.94 -26.54 1.75
N PRO A 40 -1.59 -25.83 0.83
CA PRO A 40 -2.26 -24.57 1.12
C PRO A 40 -3.46 -24.77 2.07
N LEU A 41 -3.78 -23.72 2.84
CA LEU A 41 -5.00 -23.67 3.64
C LEU A 41 -6.22 -23.34 2.78
N THR A 42 -7.39 -23.89 3.16
CA THR A 42 -8.68 -23.50 2.58
C THR A 42 -9.06 -22.07 2.98
N SER A 43 -9.97 -21.43 2.23
CA SER A 43 -10.44 -20.08 2.55
C SER A 43 -11.09 -20.02 3.95
N SER A 44 -11.85 -21.02 4.35
CA SER A 44 -12.43 -21.10 5.69
C SER A 44 -11.39 -21.22 6.80
N ALA A 45 -10.33 -22.03 6.59
CA ALA A 45 -9.22 -22.15 7.53
C ALA A 45 -8.45 -20.81 7.70
N LYS A 46 -8.26 -20.07 6.61
CA LYS A 46 -7.63 -18.73 6.64
C LYS A 46 -8.40 -17.76 7.53
N LEU A 47 -9.73 -17.70 7.37
CA LEU A 47 -10.59 -16.82 8.16
C LEU A 47 -10.56 -17.12 9.66
N LEU A 48 -10.35 -18.38 10.06
CA LEU A 48 -10.20 -18.75 11.47
C LEU A 48 -8.92 -18.20 12.09
N MET A 49 -7.90 -17.90 11.31
CA MET A 49 -6.65 -17.29 11.79
C MET A 49 -6.75 -15.78 11.93
N ASP A 50 -7.67 -15.12 11.22
CA ASP A 50 -7.86 -13.66 11.31
C ASP A 50 -8.26 -13.26 12.75
N GLY A 51 -7.62 -12.21 13.28
CA GLY A 51 -7.95 -11.71 14.61
C GLY A 51 -6.84 -10.91 15.27
N VAL A 52 -7.09 -10.60 16.54
CA VAL A 52 -6.15 -9.87 17.43
C VAL A 52 -5.43 -10.88 18.30
N TYR A 53 -4.11 -10.74 18.39
CA TYR A 53 -3.22 -11.64 19.12
C TYR A 53 -2.40 -10.86 20.14
N LYS A 54 -2.21 -11.45 21.31
CA LYS A 54 -1.25 -11.00 22.32
C LYS A 54 0.15 -11.47 21.91
N VAL A 55 1.14 -10.63 22.04
CA VAL A 55 2.56 -10.98 21.92
C VAL A 55 3.04 -11.43 23.30
N ASN A 56 3.27 -12.71 23.49
CA ASN A 56 3.77 -13.26 24.77
C ASN A 56 5.28 -13.09 24.88
N ASP A 57 6.00 -13.38 23.78
CA ASP A 57 7.46 -13.18 23.65
C ASP A 57 7.72 -12.37 22.39
N GLY A 58 8.71 -11.46 22.42
CA GLY A 58 9.00 -10.51 21.33
C GLY A 58 8.29 -9.15 21.47
N SER A 59 7.56 -8.91 22.56
CA SER A 59 6.78 -7.68 22.76
C SER A 59 7.61 -6.40 22.81
N GLY A 60 8.88 -6.48 23.22
CA GLY A 60 9.80 -5.33 23.21
C GLY A 60 10.05 -4.76 21.82
N LEU A 61 9.93 -5.58 20.76
CA LEU A 61 10.10 -5.16 19.37
C LEU A 61 8.77 -4.94 18.66
N PHE A 62 7.79 -5.84 18.85
CA PHE A 62 6.56 -5.88 18.06
C PHE A 62 5.32 -5.32 18.78
N GLY A 63 5.50 -4.79 20.02
CA GLY A 63 4.39 -4.31 20.84
C GLY A 63 3.68 -5.44 21.57
N SER A 64 2.69 -5.09 22.41
CA SER A 64 1.96 -6.06 23.25
C SER A 64 0.88 -6.84 22.50
N GLN A 65 0.40 -6.30 21.38
CA GLN A 65 -0.63 -6.88 20.52
C GLN A 65 -0.28 -6.69 19.05
N VAL A 66 -0.76 -7.63 18.22
CA VAL A 66 -0.69 -7.58 16.77
C VAL A 66 -2.01 -8.03 16.17
N ILE A 67 -2.28 -7.66 14.94
CA ILE A 67 -3.35 -8.27 14.15
C ILE A 67 -2.77 -9.26 13.16
N LEU A 68 -3.46 -10.36 12.94
CA LEU A 68 -3.22 -11.29 11.84
C LEU A 68 -4.38 -11.18 10.86
N LYS A 69 -4.07 -10.96 9.60
CA LYS A 69 -5.07 -10.85 8.54
C LYS A 69 -4.58 -11.48 7.24
N TRP A 70 -5.42 -12.33 6.67
CA TRP A 70 -5.16 -12.91 5.36
C TRP A 70 -5.48 -11.93 4.23
N ASN A 71 -4.56 -11.86 3.27
CA ASN A 71 -4.70 -11.14 2.02
C ASN A 71 -4.45 -12.13 0.88
N ARG A 72 -5.50 -12.62 0.25
CA ARG A 72 -5.45 -13.64 -0.81
C ARG A 72 -4.52 -14.83 -0.49
N THR A 73 -3.23 -14.68 -0.79
CA THR A 73 -2.22 -15.75 -0.70
C THR A 73 -1.28 -15.64 0.50
N HIS A 74 -1.16 -14.46 1.09
CA HIS A 74 -0.23 -14.19 2.19
C HIS A 74 -0.98 -13.89 3.48
N LEU A 75 -0.36 -14.20 4.61
CA LEU A 75 -0.79 -13.75 5.93
C LEU A 75 0.04 -12.54 6.32
N SER A 76 -0.63 -11.43 6.61
CA SER A 76 0.02 -10.23 7.14
C SER A 76 -0.14 -10.17 8.65
N ILE A 77 0.92 -9.78 9.36
CA ILE A 77 0.88 -9.44 10.78
C ILE A 77 1.23 -7.97 10.89
N ALA A 78 0.35 -7.16 11.49
CA ALA A 78 0.58 -5.73 11.65
C ALA A 78 0.66 -5.34 13.11
N CYS A 79 1.61 -4.44 13.42
CA CYS A 79 1.90 -3.92 14.74
C CYS A 79 1.56 -2.42 14.82
N ASN A 80 1.25 -1.92 16.02
CA ASN A 80 0.94 -0.49 16.22
C ASN A 80 2.14 0.44 16.03
N ASN A 81 3.35 -0.09 16.12
CA ASN A 81 4.59 0.66 16.07
C ASN A 81 5.27 0.67 14.69
N GLY A 82 4.51 0.37 13.64
CA GLY A 82 5.00 0.44 12.27
C GLY A 82 5.75 -0.80 11.77
N LYS A 83 5.82 -1.84 12.57
CA LYS A 83 6.38 -3.12 12.12
C LYS A 83 5.30 -3.99 11.52
N TYR A 84 5.67 -4.77 10.52
CA TYR A 84 4.78 -5.71 9.87
C TYR A 84 5.51 -6.97 9.41
N PHE A 85 4.75 -8.04 9.24
CA PHE A 85 5.25 -9.28 8.65
C PHE A 85 4.46 -9.61 7.39
N VAL A 86 5.14 -10.22 6.44
CA VAL A 86 4.54 -10.88 5.28
C VAL A 86 4.94 -12.35 5.34
N MET A 87 3.95 -13.23 5.52
CA MET A 87 4.17 -14.64 5.77
C MET A 87 3.52 -15.50 4.69
N ASP A 88 4.28 -16.42 4.15
CA ASP A 88 3.76 -17.60 3.43
C ASP A 88 3.34 -18.64 4.45
N VAL A 89 2.26 -19.36 4.16
CA VAL A 89 1.67 -20.30 5.10
C VAL A 89 1.30 -21.60 4.38
N GLY A 90 1.67 -22.70 4.99
CA GLY A 90 1.31 -24.03 4.54
C GLY A 90 0.97 -24.96 5.71
N ARG A 91 0.31 -26.10 5.44
CA ARG A 91 0.00 -27.11 6.45
C ARG A 91 0.58 -28.46 6.06
N LEU A 92 0.99 -29.21 7.09
CA LEU A 92 1.25 -30.63 6.98
C LEU A 92 0.37 -31.33 8.04
N ASP A 93 -0.60 -32.12 7.60
CA ASP A 93 -1.70 -32.62 8.45
C ASP A 93 -2.40 -31.46 9.16
N SER A 94 -2.36 -31.41 10.50
CA SER A 94 -2.93 -30.41 11.37
C SER A 94 -1.89 -29.45 11.98
N VAL A 95 -0.66 -29.48 11.52
CA VAL A 95 0.36 -28.48 11.88
C VAL A 95 0.40 -27.41 10.78
N ILE A 96 0.37 -26.13 11.18
CA ILE A 96 0.43 -25.01 10.26
C ILE A 96 1.79 -24.34 10.41
N PHE A 97 2.47 -24.13 9.32
CA PHE A 97 3.78 -23.48 9.25
C PHE A 97 3.66 -22.09 8.61
N LEU A 98 4.35 -21.13 9.19
CA LEU A 98 4.41 -19.73 8.72
C LEU A 98 5.89 -19.39 8.52
N GLN A 99 6.27 -18.96 7.32
CA GLN A 99 7.62 -18.54 7.01
C GLN A 99 7.60 -17.26 6.17
N GLY A 100 8.43 -16.31 6.52
CA GLY A 100 8.48 -15.04 5.81
C GLY A 100 9.46 -14.05 6.45
N TYR A 101 9.14 -12.80 6.40
CA TYR A 101 9.98 -11.74 6.92
C TYR A 101 9.16 -10.68 7.68
N TRP A 102 9.83 -9.94 8.53
CA TRP A 102 9.31 -8.72 9.14
C TRP A 102 10.09 -7.50 8.67
N ARG A 103 9.43 -6.33 8.71
CA ARG A 103 10.03 -5.04 8.44
C ARG A 103 9.52 -3.98 9.40
N ASP A 104 10.35 -2.97 9.62
CA ASP A 104 9.99 -1.71 10.25
C ASP A 104 9.78 -0.65 9.16
N GLY A 105 8.57 -0.11 9.03
CA GLY A 105 8.27 0.91 8.03
C GLY A 105 8.87 2.28 8.32
N TYR A 106 9.25 2.54 9.58
CA TYR A 106 9.84 3.82 9.97
C TYR A 106 11.38 3.77 10.03
N SER A 107 11.98 2.58 9.89
CA SER A 107 13.43 2.39 9.92
C SER A 107 13.86 1.28 8.95
N ASP A 108 15.16 0.97 8.92
CA ASP A 108 15.74 -0.09 8.08
C ASP A 108 15.67 -1.48 8.75
N GLY A 109 14.99 -1.61 9.88
CA GLY A 109 14.83 -2.87 10.58
C GLY A 109 14.11 -3.93 9.75
N THR A 110 14.70 -5.12 9.64
CA THR A 110 14.12 -6.27 8.93
C THR A 110 14.71 -7.57 9.44
N GLY A 111 14.08 -8.70 9.15
CA GLY A 111 14.60 -10.02 9.45
C GLY A 111 13.67 -11.14 9.01
N LEU A 112 14.20 -12.36 8.97
CA LEU A 112 13.40 -13.55 8.74
C LEU A 112 12.50 -13.86 9.95
N ALA A 113 11.38 -14.54 9.68
CA ALA A 113 10.52 -15.10 10.72
C ALA A 113 10.07 -16.50 10.31
N SER A 114 10.05 -17.41 11.29
CA SER A 114 9.62 -18.79 11.12
C SER A 114 8.81 -19.22 12.33
N MET A 115 7.56 -19.60 12.12
CA MET A 115 6.62 -19.91 13.19
C MET A 115 5.76 -21.11 12.82
N HIS A 116 5.05 -21.68 13.79
CA HIS A 116 4.09 -22.76 13.56
C HIS A 116 2.94 -22.71 14.56
N ILE A 117 1.84 -23.38 14.19
CA ILE A 117 0.71 -23.68 15.07
C ILE A 117 0.66 -25.21 15.21
N ALA A 118 0.90 -25.72 16.40
CA ALA A 118 0.85 -27.15 16.67
C ALA A 118 -0.59 -27.69 16.66
N ARG A 119 -0.75 -29.00 16.48
CA ARG A 119 -2.07 -29.68 16.47
C ARG A 119 -2.92 -29.32 17.68
N GLY A 120 -2.35 -29.42 18.89
CA GLY A 120 -3.01 -29.08 20.16
C GLY A 120 -3.14 -27.59 20.47
N GLU A 121 -2.54 -26.72 19.68
CA GLU A 121 -2.51 -25.28 19.86
C GLU A 121 -3.40 -24.54 18.84
N GLY A 122 -4.46 -25.20 18.37
CA GLY A 122 -5.42 -24.65 17.40
C GLY A 122 -5.25 -25.18 15.98
N GLY A 123 -4.16 -25.88 15.65
CA GLY A 123 -3.93 -26.39 14.31
C GLY A 123 -5.01 -27.35 13.83
N THR A 124 -5.43 -28.30 14.68
CA THR A 124 -6.52 -29.23 14.35
C THR A 124 -7.84 -28.48 14.10
N MET A 125 -8.18 -27.52 14.95
CA MET A 125 -9.40 -26.69 14.81
C MET A 125 -9.40 -25.90 13.49
N ILE A 126 -8.28 -25.27 13.15
CA ILE A 126 -8.16 -24.48 11.91
C ILE A 126 -8.34 -25.37 10.69
N VAL A 127 -7.70 -26.55 10.65
CA VAL A 127 -7.74 -27.44 9.49
C VAL A 127 -9.08 -28.15 9.34
N SER A 128 -9.71 -28.58 10.45
CA SER A 128 -11.00 -29.26 10.43
C SER A 128 -12.20 -28.30 10.32
N GLY A 129 -12.03 -27.04 10.70
CA GLY A 129 -13.12 -26.08 10.82
C GLY A 129 -14.03 -26.33 12.03
N THR A 130 -13.69 -27.25 12.93
CA THR A 130 -14.51 -27.65 14.08
C THR A 130 -13.72 -27.65 15.37
N GLY A 131 -14.43 -27.48 16.50
CA GLY A 131 -13.82 -27.45 17.83
C GLY A 131 -13.62 -26.04 18.37
N GLN A 132 -13.21 -25.99 19.64
CA GLN A 132 -12.88 -24.73 20.34
C GLN A 132 -11.49 -24.87 20.97
N GLN A 133 -10.50 -24.29 20.34
CA GLN A 133 -9.12 -24.25 20.84
C GLN A 133 -8.60 -22.80 20.74
N THR A 134 -7.80 -22.41 21.70
CA THR A 134 -7.05 -21.15 21.60
C THR A 134 -5.92 -21.34 20.58
N ILE A 135 -5.82 -20.45 19.61
CA ILE A 135 -4.72 -20.47 18.65
C ILE A 135 -3.46 -19.88 19.33
N VAL A 136 -2.41 -20.69 19.38
CA VAL A 136 -1.09 -20.28 19.84
C VAL A 136 -0.09 -20.48 18.70
N ILE A 137 0.63 -19.43 18.35
CA ILE A 137 1.66 -19.43 17.32
C ILE A 137 3.00 -19.37 18.03
N ARG A 138 3.87 -20.32 17.77
CA ARG A 138 5.22 -20.39 18.35
C ARG A 138 6.27 -20.31 17.26
N GLY A 139 7.37 -19.63 17.56
CA GLY A 139 8.47 -19.54 16.62
C GLY A 139 9.53 -18.55 17.03
N ALA A 140 10.23 -18.06 16.01
CA ALA A 140 11.34 -17.16 16.18
C ALA A 140 11.42 -16.14 15.02
N TYR A 141 12.11 -15.03 15.28
CA TYR A 141 12.52 -14.06 14.29
C TYR A 141 14.03 -13.81 14.37
N GLY A 142 14.62 -13.36 13.27
CA GLY A 142 16.00 -12.92 13.17
C GLY A 142 16.08 -11.42 12.92
N GLN A 143 17.30 -10.89 12.86
CA GLN A 143 17.59 -9.51 12.47
C GLN A 143 18.50 -9.50 11.23
N GLY A 144 18.18 -8.64 10.26
CA GLY A 144 18.90 -8.60 8.99
C GLY A 144 18.84 -9.96 8.27
N SER A 145 19.99 -10.49 7.93
CA SER A 145 20.14 -11.80 7.22
C SER A 145 20.33 -12.99 8.17
N THR A 146 20.25 -12.79 9.50
CA THR A 146 20.45 -13.88 10.44
C THR A 146 19.26 -14.86 10.45
N LEU A 147 19.56 -16.12 10.77
CA LEU A 147 18.50 -17.10 10.99
C LEU A 147 17.63 -16.67 12.18
N PRO A 148 16.35 -17.03 12.20
CA PRO A 148 15.46 -16.78 13.33
C PRO A 148 15.96 -17.47 14.61
N ASP A 149 16.38 -16.69 15.60
CA ASP A 149 16.92 -17.13 16.90
C ASP A 149 16.27 -16.45 18.11
N GLN A 150 15.53 -15.35 17.87
CA GLN A 150 14.82 -14.63 18.92
C GLN A 150 13.40 -15.17 19.04
N VAL A 151 12.97 -15.53 20.25
CA VAL A 151 11.65 -16.14 20.46
C VAL A 151 10.53 -15.16 20.13
N LEU A 152 9.53 -15.62 19.37
CA LEU A 152 8.29 -14.92 19.07
C LEU A 152 7.11 -15.85 19.29
N ASN A 153 6.29 -15.57 20.30
CA ASN A 153 5.10 -16.36 20.59
C ASN A 153 3.87 -15.43 20.65
N LEU A 154 2.81 -15.88 19.98
CA LEU A 154 1.55 -15.14 19.89
C LEU A 154 0.41 -16.01 20.39
N THR A 155 -0.55 -15.43 21.10
CA THR A 155 -1.80 -16.12 21.51
C THR A 155 -3.00 -15.32 21.06
N ARG A 156 -3.93 -15.97 20.36
CA ARG A 156 -5.16 -15.32 19.89
C ARG A 156 -5.99 -14.85 21.07
N LEU A 157 -6.33 -13.56 21.07
CA LEU A 157 -7.22 -12.94 22.04
C LEU A 157 -8.68 -13.03 21.60
N ARG A 158 -8.95 -12.65 20.35
CA ARG A 158 -10.30 -12.59 19.80
C ARG A 158 -10.31 -12.53 18.27
N SER A 159 -11.45 -12.79 17.68
CA SER A 159 -11.75 -12.41 16.29
C SER A 159 -11.81 -10.88 16.17
N PHE A 160 -11.77 -10.36 14.95
CA PHE A 160 -12.15 -8.96 14.73
C PHE A 160 -13.58 -8.73 15.19
N SER A 161 -13.90 -7.52 15.68
CA SER A 161 -15.29 -7.17 16.02
C SER A 161 -16.15 -7.19 14.75
N THR A 162 -17.44 -7.46 14.91
CA THR A 162 -18.40 -7.41 13.79
C THR A 162 -18.37 -6.04 13.11
N LYS A 163 -18.23 -4.97 13.89
CA LYS A 163 -18.11 -3.60 13.39
C LYS A 163 -16.89 -3.46 12.48
N ALA A 164 -15.69 -3.86 12.93
CA ALA A 164 -14.45 -3.76 12.15
C ALA A 164 -14.47 -4.68 10.93
N ALA A 165 -15.02 -5.89 11.04
CA ALA A 165 -15.07 -6.84 9.95
C ALA A 165 -16.08 -6.50 8.86
N ALA A 166 -17.22 -5.89 9.25
CA ALA A 166 -18.31 -5.52 8.34
C ALA A 166 -18.23 -4.08 7.81
N SER A 167 -17.42 -3.21 8.43
CA SER A 167 -17.33 -1.81 8.01
C SER A 167 -16.62 -1.71 6.65
N LYS A 168 -17.20 -0.90 5.75
CA LYS A 168 -16.54 -0.47 4.51
C LYS A 168 -15.54 0.66 4.84
N PHE A 169 -14.53 0.38 5.68
CA PHE A 169 -13.46 1.33 5.96
C PHE A 169 -12.35 1.15 4.92
N TYR A 170 -12.00 2.24 4.22
CA TYR A 170 -11.01 2.21 3.16
C TYR A 170 -9.60 2.52 3.69
N ILE A 171 -8.70 1.57 3.56
CA ILE A 171 -7.27 1.73 3.85
C ILE A 171 -6.58 1.99 2.53
N LEU A 172 -6.37 3.27 2.19
CA LEU A 172 -5.80 3.65 0.91
C LEU A 172 -4.29 3.78 1.02
N ALA A 173 -3.58 3.06 0.18
CA ALA A 173 -2.14 3.17 0.08
C ALA A 173 -1.74 4.29 -0.89
N HIS A 174 -1.02 5.29 -0.38
CA HIS A 174 -0.46 6.41 -1.14
C HIS A 174 0.52 5.91 -2.19
N ARG A 175 0.44 6.41 -3.43
CA ARG A 175 1.27 6.00 -4.59
C ARG A 175 1.30 4.48 -4.83
N SER A 176 0.16 3.86 -4.71
CA SER A 176 -0.08 2.42 -4.82
C SER A 176 0.45 1.56 -3.65
N GLY A 177 1.22 2.08 -2.70
CA GLY A 177 1.75 1.28 -1.61
C GLY A 177 2.67 2.03 -0.63
N GLY A 178 3.23 3.15 -1.06
CA GLY A 178 4.17 3.96 -0.31
C GLY A 178 5.14 4.68 -1.25
N ARG A 179 5.92 5.61 -0.70
CA ARG A 179 6.88 6.43 -1.45
C ARG A 179 8.18 5.67 -1.65
N THR A 180 8.96 6.06 -2.66
CA THR A 180 10.34 5.57 -2.84
C THR A 180 11.20 5.75 -1.58
N SER A 181 10.97 6.84 -0.82
CA SER A 181 11.67 7.08 0.46
C SER A 181 11.34 6.07 1.55
N ASP A 182 10.24 5.33 1.44
CA ASP A 182 9.84 4.30 2.39
C ASP A 182 10.56 2.95 2.13
N ARG A 183 11.43 2.93 1.12
CA ARG A 183 12.34 1.82 0.77
C ARG A 183 11.64 0.46 0.65
N LEU A 184 10.50 0.47 -0.02
CA LEU A 184 9.78 -0.74 -0.38
C LEU A 184 10.52 -1.50 -1.50
N PRO A 185 10.29 -2.81 -1.65
CA PRO A 185 11.03 -3.62 -2.62
C PRO A 185 10.63 -3.39 -4.08
N VAL A 186 9.62 -2.56 -4.32
CA VAL A 186 9.07 -2.23 -5.64
C VAL A 186 8.80 -0.73 -5.72
N SER A 187 8.82 -0.18 -6.93
CA SER A 187 8.69 1.26 -7.16
C SER A 187 7.27 1.76 -6.93
N GLU A 188 7.14 2.97 -6.36
CA GLU A 188 5.86 3.68 -6.29
C GLU A 188 5.20 3.80 -7.67
N ASN A 189 3.87 3.80 -7.73
CA ASN A 189 3.11 3.93 -8.97
C ASN A 189 3.40 2.85 -10.04
N SER A 190 3.84 1.64 -9.63
CA SER A 190 4.08 0.51 -10.53
C SER A 190 3.00 -0.57 -10.40
N LEU A 191 2.84 -1.41 -11.43
CA LEU A 191 1.96 -2.59 -11.34
C LEU A 191 2.43 -3.55 -10.25
N ALA A 192 3.74 -3.65 -10.06
CA ALA A 192 4.32 -4.47 -8.99
C ALA A 192 3.91 -3.96 -7.60
N MET A 193 3.87 -2.62 -7.39
CA MET A 193 3.42 -2.03 -6.13
C MET A 193 1.93 -2.25 -5.92
N ILE A 194 1.09 -2.11 -6.94
CA ILE A 194 -0.36 -2.39 -6.86
C ILE A 194 -0.60 -3.82 -6.38
N GLY A 195 0.15 -4.81 -6.90
CA GLY A 195 0.06 -6.20 -6.45
C GLY A 195 0.69 -6.45 -5.07
N PHE A 196 1.67 -5.64 -4.67
CA PHE A 196 2.36 -5.78 -3.40
C PHE A 196 1.56 -5.20 -2.22
N THR A 197 0.84 -4.11 -2.44
CA THR A 197 0.20 -3.34 -1.35
C THR A 197 -0.87 -4.11 -0.58
N GLU A 198 -1.51 -5.13 -1.19
CA GLU A 198 -2.45 -6.00 -0.46
C GLU A 198 -1.76 -6.70 0.73
N ARG A 199 -0.45 -7.01 0.61
CA ARG A 199 0.36 -7.61 1.68
C ARG A 199 0.60 -6.65 2.85
N LEU A 200 0.37 -5.36 2.61
CA LEU A 200 0.48 -4.31 3.62
C LEU A 200 -0.86 -4.01 4.31
N GLY A 201 -1.94 -4.72 3.96
CA GLY A 201 -3.27 -4.54 4.53
C GLY A 201 -4.13 -3.49 3.85
N SER A 202 -3.73 -2.99 2.68
CA SER A 202 -4.51 -2.02 1.89
C SER A 202 -5.78 -2.64 1.35
N THR A 203 -6.86 -1.85 1.34
CA THR A 203 -8.12 -2.18 0.67
C THR A 203 -8.33 -1.36 -0.60
N GLY A 204 -7.53 -0.31 -0.79
CA GLY A 204 -7.53 0.55 -1.97
C GLY A 204 -6.18 1.25 -2.13
N ILE A 205 -6.06 2.00 -3.21
CA ILE A 205 -4.86 2.73 -3.59
C ILE A 205 -5.19 4.15 -4.05
N GLU A 206 -4.23 5.03 -3.89
CA GLU A 206 -4.12 6.27 -4.65
C GLU A 206 -3.01 6.11 -5.67
N VAL A 207 -3.16 6.72 -6.84
CA VAL A 207 -2.19 6.72 -7.94
C VAL A 207 -2.08 8.10 -8.56
N ASP A 208 -0.86 8.52 -8.88
CA ASP A 208 -0.56 9.81 -9.49
C ASP A 208 -0.70 9.74 -11.02
N VAL A 209 -1.61 10.53 -11.60
CA VAL A 209 -1.92 10.49 -13.02
C VAL A 209 -1.34 11.71 -13.74
N ARG A 210 -0.50 11.45 -14.77
CA ARG A 210 0.03 12.42 -15.71
C ARG A 210 -0.35 12.07 -17.13
N ILE A 211 -0.18 13.02 -18.05
CA ILE A 211 -0.49 12.84 -19.49
C ILE A 211 0.80 13.02 -20.30
N THR A 212 1.07 12.11 -21.20
CA THR A 212 2.18 12.24 -22.17
C THR A 212 1.90 13.32 -23.22
N LYS A 213 2.94 13.73 -23.95
CA LYS A 213 2.83 14.67 -25.07
C LYS A 213 1.79 14.26 -26.13
N ASP A 214 1.59 12.97 -26.33
CA ASP A 214 0.64 12.37 -27.28
C ASP A 214 -0.70 11.96 -26.61
N GLY A 215 -0.96 12.45 -25.39
CA GLY A 215 -2.26 12.37 -24.74
C GLY A 215 -2.55 11.04 -24.01
N ILE A 216 -1.54 10.21 -23.74
CA ILE A 216 -1.71 8.94 -23.02
C ILE A 216 -1.55 9.15 -21.51
N PRO A 217 -2.57 8.83 -20.67
CA PRO A 217 -2.44 8.87 -19.23
C PRO A 217 -1.53 7.76 -18.71
N PHE A 218 -0.61 8.12 -17.81
CA PHE A 218 0.36 7.21 -17.21
C PHE A 218 0.57 7.54 -15.73
N LEU A 219 1.14 6.60 -14.96
CA LEU A 219 1.35 6.78 -13.53
C LEU A 219 2.76 7.27 -13.21
N TYR A 220 2.85 8.47 -12.64
CA TYR A 220 4.12 9.05 -12.22
C TYR A 220 3.90 10.29 -11.33
N HIS A 221 4.60 10.38 -10.19
CA HIS A 221 4.36 11.47 -9.23
C HIS A 221 5.02 12.80 -9.63
N ASP A 222 6.33 12.81 -9.88
CA ASP A 222 7.10 14.06 -10.09
C ASP A 222 6.83 14.68 -11.47
N GLY A 223 7.01 15.99 -11.59
CA GLY A 223 6.94 16.66 -12.87
C GLY A 223 8.05 16.21 -13.81
N ASP A 224 9.27 16.11 -13.29
CA ASP A 224 10.45 15.77 -14.06
C ASP A 224 10.85 14.30 -13.89
N LEU A 225 11.33 13.70 -14.96
CA LEU A 225 12.07 12.43 -14.90
C LEU A 225 13.35 12.65 -14.09
N ASN A 226 13.52 11.92 -13.00
CA ASN A 226 14.61 12.12 -12.05
C ASN A 226 15.05 10.82 -11.39
N ILE A 227 16.29 10.81 -10.86
CA ILE A 227 16.91 9.64 -10.22
C ILE A 227 16.27 9.23 -8.87
N ARG A 228 15.31 9.98 -8.37
CA ARG A 228 14.51 9.58 -7.19
C ARG A 228 13.51 8.48 -7.55
N LEU A 229 12.94 8.56 -8.76
CA LEU A 229 11.86 7.69 -9.22
C LEU A 229 12.25 6.77 -10.37
N THR A 230 13.33 7.10 -11.09
CA THR A 230 13.75 6.32 -12.26
C THR A 230 15.21 5.94 -12.20
N GLU A 231 15.55 4.84 -12.86
CA GLU A 231 16.93 4.56 -13.20
C GLU A 231 17.52 5.66 -14.09
N LYS A 232 18.84 5.81 -14.07
CA LYS A 232 19.52 6.78 -14.95
C LYS A 232 19.31 6.36 -16.41
N GLY A 233 18.64 7.21 -17.17
CA GLY A 233 18.32 6.99 -18.58
C GLY A 233 18.71 8.17 -19.47
N PRO A 234 18.41 8.08 -20.77
CA PRO A 234 18.71 9.15 -21.75
C PRO A 234 17.72 10.32 -21.73
N LEU A 235 16.56 10.16 -21.04
CA LEU A 235 15.54 11.19 -20.96
C LEU A 235 15.63 11.93 -19.62
N ALA A 236 15.38 13.25 -19.62
CA ALA A 236 15.38 14.10 -18.43
C ALA A 236 14.42 15.29 -18.62
N GLY A 237 14.06 15.94 -17.50
CA GLY A 237 13.11 17.07 -17.50
C GLY A 237 11.65 16.59 -17.51
N PRO A 238 10.69 17.47 -17.87
CA PRO A 238 9.27 17.20 -17.73
C PRO A 238 8.83 15.93 -18.48
N ALA A 239 8.19 15.02 -17.73
CA ALA A 239 7.74 13.74 -18.28
C ALA A 239 6.71 13.91 -19.40
N GLU A 240 5.89 14.96 -19.32
CA GLU A 240 4.87 15.33 -20.29
C GLU A 240 5.44 15.81 -21.65
N ASN A 241 6.72 16.10 -21.73
CA ASN A 241 7.37 16.47 -22.99
C ASN A 241 7.64 15.27 -23.92
N TYR A 242 7.45 14.06 -23.43
CA TYR A 242 7.73 12.83 -24.15
C TYR A 242 6.43 12.11 -24.56
N THR A 243 6.51 11.44 -25.72
CA THR A 243 5.45 10.51 -26.16
C THR A 243 5.47 9.24 -25.34
N TRP A 244 4.35 8.51 -25.30
CA TRP A 244 4.30 7.20 -24.66
C TRP A 244 5.35 6.23 -25.22
N ALA A 245 5.56 6.23 -26.52
CA ALA A 245 6.57 5.39 -27.16
C ALA A 245 8.00 5.67 -26.61
N GLN A 246 8.32 6.94 -26.33
CA GLN A 246 9.61 7.32 -25.75
C GLN A 246 9.70 6.88 -24.27
N LEU A 247 8.70 7.18 -23.45
CA LEU A 247 8.70 6.80 -22.03
C LEU A 247 8.78 5.29 -21.86
N SER A 248 7.94 4.53 -22.55
CA SER A 248 7.90 3.06 -22.45
C SER A 248 9.20 2.38 -22.91
N ALA A 249 9.88 2.96 -23.89
CA ALA A 249 11.15 2.43 -24.41
C ALA A 249 12.34 2.75 -23.49
N PHE A 250 12.45 3.99 -23.01
CA PHE A 250 13.69 4.51 -22.43
C PHE A 250 13.66 4.73 -20.92
N VAL A 251 12.48 4.68 -20.27
CA VAL A 251 12.37 4.90 -18.83
C VAL A 251 12.09 3.59 -18.11
N ARG A 252 12.82 3.37 -17.02
CA ARG A 252 12.53 2.35 -16.01
C ARG A 252 12.40 3.03 -14.66
N LEU A 253 11.43 2.58 -13.86
CA LEU A 253 11.31 3.02 -12.48
C LEU A 253 12.52 2.55 -11.68
N ILE A 254 12.72 3.11 -10.49
CA ILE A 254 13.96 2.96 -9.71
C ILE A 254 14.35 1.51 -9.37
N HIS A 255 13.41 0.57 -9.41
CA HIS A 255 13.65 -0.86 -9.20
C HIS A 255 13.54 -1.68 -10.51
N GLY A 256 13.60 -1.02 -11.68
CA GLY A 256 13.66 -1.66 -12.99
C GLY A 256 12.30 -1.89 -13.66
N GLU A 257 11.17 -1.60 -13.01
CA GLU A 257 9.86 -1.78 -13.60
C GLU A 257 9.59 -0.74 -14.70
N LYS A 258 8.66 -1.07 -15.59
CA LYS A 258 8.12 -0.10 -16.55
C LYS A 258 7.17 0.87 -15.86
N ILE A 259 7.13 2.12 -16.33
CA ILE A 259 6.02 3.02 -16.02
C ILE A 259 4.75 2.41 -16.63
N PRO A 260 3.64 2.25 -15.89
CA PRO A 260 2.38 1.78 -16.47
C PRO A 260 1.55 2.92 -17.04
N THR A 261 0.73 2.64 -18.06
CA THR A 261 -0.40 3.50 -18.40
C THR A 261 -1.47 3.41 -17.31
N LEU A 262 -2.34 4.41 -17.24
CA LEU A 262 -3.50 4.37 -16.36
C LEU A 262 -4.41 3.17 -16.65
N GLU A 263 -4.63 2.87 -17.91
CA GLU A 263 -5.49 1.74 -18.33
C GLU A 263 -4.89 0.39 -17.91
N GLU A 264 -3.56 0.19 -18.08
CA GLU A 264 -2.87 -1.00 -17.58
C GLU A 264 -3.01 -1.15 -16.06
N ALA A 265 -2.83 -0.05 -15.31
CA ALA A 265 -2.91 -0.05 -13.86
C ALA A 265 -4.33 -0.40 -13.35
N LEU A 266 -5.36 0.21 -13.94
CA LEU A 266 -6.75 -0.06 -13.58
C LEU A 266 -7.17 -1.49 -13.97
N THR A 267 -6.79 -1.95 -15.17
CA THR A 267 -7.02 -3.33 -15.60
C THR A 267 -6.38 -4.32 -14.62
N TYR A 268 -5.10 -4.10 -14.27
CA TYR A 268 -4.41 -4.95 -13.31
C TYR A 268 -5.09 -4.95 -11.94
N THR A 269 -5.51 -3.78 -11.46
CA THR A 269 -6.22 -3.65 -10.18
C THR A 269 -7.53 -4.45 -10.18
N ILE A 270 -8.33 -4.33 -11.23
CA ILE A 270 -9.62 -5.02 -11.36
C ILE A 270 -9.44 -6.53 -11.50
N ASP A 271 -8.53 -6.97 -12.37
CA ASP A 271 -8.41 -8.37 -12.75
C ASP A 271 -7.53 -9.19 -11.78
N SER A 272 -6.56 -8.55 -11.12
CA SER A 272 -5.49 -9.25 -10.41
C SER A 272 -5.42 -8.99 -8.91
N THR A 273 -6.24 -8.08 -8.35
CA THR A 273 -6.24 -7.74 -6.92
C THR A 273 -7.62 -7.83 -6.28
N LEU A 274 -7.71 -7.71 -4.95
CA LEU A 274 -8.96 -7.54 -4.20
C LEU A 274 -9.19 -6.07 -3.81
N LEU A 275 -8.35 -5.15 -4.25
CA LEU A 275 -8.51 -3.72 -3.99
C LEU A 275 -9.88 -3.25 -4.51
N ASN A 276 -10.58 -2.48 -3.70
CA ASN A 276 -11.96 -2.07 -3.98
C ASN A 276 -12.14 -0.54 -4.05
N PHE A 277 -11.04 0.20 -3.97
CA PHE A 277 -11.03 1.65 -4.13
C PHE A 277 -9.77 2.11 -4.87
N VAL A 278 -9.93 2.97 -5.90
CA VAL A 278 -8.83 3.63 -6.60
C VAL A 278 -9.10 5.12 -6.66
N TYR A 279 -8.18 5.89 -6.11
CA TYR A 279 -8.14 7.35 -6.21
C TYR A 279 -7.11 7.75 -7.27
N LEU A 280 -7.56 8.45 -8.32
CA LEU A 280 -6.74 8.96 -9.42
C LEU A 280 -6.33 10.40 -9.09
N ASP A 281 -5.16 10.62 -8.47
CA ASP A 281 -4.68 11.96 -8.15
C ASP A 281 -4.17 12.67 -9.41
N MET A 282 -4.93 13.66 -9.86
CA MET A 282 -4.66 14.41 -11.10
C MET A 282 -3.53 15.39 -10.91
N LYS A 283 -2.38 15.12 -11.53
CA LYS A 283 -1.22 16.02 -11.52
C LYS A 283 -1.30 17.11 -12.60
N GLU A 284 -2.13 16.90 -13.63
CA GLU A 284 -2.35 17.82 -14.72
C GLU A 284 -3.70 18.53 -14.59
N THR A 285 -3.76 19.79 -15.03
CA THR A 285 -4.93 20.68 -14.83
C THR A 285 -5.48 21.28 -16.13
N SER A 286 -4.97 20.88 -17.30
CA SER A 286 -5.40 21.47 -18.58
C SER A 286 -5.80 20.40 -19.59
N GLY A 287 -7.10 20.07 -19.64
CA GLY A 287 -7.66 19.18 -20.67
C GLY A 287 -7.43 17.69 -20.44
N ALA A 288 -6.85 17.30 -19.32
CA ALA A 288 -6.57 15.90 -18.97
C ALA A 288 -7.83 15.13 -18.54
N MET A 289 -8.78 15.82 -17.90
CA MET A 289 -9.98 15.21 -17.31
C MET A 289 -10.81 14.43 -18.31
N ALA A 290 -11.03 14.95 -19.50
CA ALA A 290 -11.85 14.27 -20.51
C ALA A 290 -11.28 12.90 -20.92
N THR A 291 -9.96 12.78 -21.07
CA THR A 291 -9.31 11.51 -21.40
C THR A 291 -9.35 10.54 -20.22
N VAL A 292 -9.02 11.02 -19.01
CA VAL A 292 -8.97 10.18 -17.80
C VAL A 292 -10.36 9.67 -17.43
N THR A 293 -11.38 10.52 -17.47
CA THR A 293 -12.76 10.12 -17.16
C THR A 293 -13.34 9.15 -18.18
N SER A 294 -12.94 9.24 -19.45
CA SER A 294 -13.29 8.24 -20.46
C SER A 294 -12.68 6.87 -20.18
N ILE A 295 -11.42 6.83 -19.69
CA ILE A 295 -10.80 5.56 -19.24
C ILE A 295 -11.49 5.07 -17.97
N GLN A 296 -11.75 5.93 -17.00
CA GLN A 296 -12.47 5.59 -15.77
C GLN A 296 -13.81 4.92 -16.06
N GLU A 297 -14.60 5.49 -16.96
CA GLU A 297 -15.91 4.92 -17.36
C GLU A 297 -15.77 3.52 -17.95
N ARG A 298 -14.85 3.33 -18.91
CA ARG A 298 -14.58 2.00 -19.49
C ARG A 298 -14.15 0.99 -18.44
N MET A 299 -13.31 1.40 -17.48
CA MET A 299 -12.81 0.52 -16.42
C MET A 299 -13.90 0.19 -15.39
N LEU A 300 -14.81 1.11 -15.08
CA LEU A 300 -15.99 0.81 -14.26
C LEU A 300 -16.93 -0.19 -14.97
N GLN A 301 -17.12 -0.06 -16.30
CA GLN A 301 -17.86 -1.03 -17.10
C GLN A 301 -17.15 -2.41 -17.11
N HIS A 302 -15.82 -2.43 -17.24
CA HIS A 302 -15.03 -3.66 -17.17
C HIS A 302 -15.16 -4.33 -15.78
N ALA A 303 -15.08 -3.57 -14.70
CA ALA A 303 -15.27 -4.06 -13.34
C ALA A 303 -16.68 -4.66 -13.15
N ALA A 304 -17.72 -3.97 -13.61
CA ALA A 304 -19.08 -4.44 -13.54
C ALA A 304 -19.27 -5.77 -14.31
N ALA A 305 -18.68 -5.89 -15.52
CA ALA A 305 -18.70 -7.12 -16.31
C ALA A 305 -17.99 -8.30 -15.61
N LYS A 306 -17.02 -8.02 -14.72
CA LYS A 306 -16.32 -8.99 -13.87
C LYS A 306 -17.03 -9.25 -12.53
N GLY A 307 -18.14 -8.58 -12.25
CA GLY A 307 -18.82 -8.66 -10.95
C GLY A 307 -18.00 -8.07 -9.79
N ARG A 308 -17.11 -7.12 -10.07
CA ARG A 308 -16.27 -6.45 -9.08
C ARG A 308 -16.96 -5.19 -8.54
N ASP A 309 -17.16 -5.15 -7.21
CA ASP A 309 -17.58 -3.93 -6.51
C ASP A 309 -16.32 -3.10 -6.19
N ILE A 310 -16.00 -2.14 -7.05
CA ILE A 310 -14.85 -1.25 -6.94
C ILE A 310 -15.26 0.20 -7.19
N ILE A 311 -14.76 1.09 -6.37
CA ILE A 311 -14.87 2.55 -6.55
C ILE A 311 -13.62 3.03 -7.27
N ILE A 312 -13.79 3.74 -8.38
CA ILE A 312 -12.72 4.46 -9.07
C ILE A 312 -13.15 5.92 -9.15
N VAL A 313 -12.40 6.82 -8.53
CA VAL A 313 -12.72 8.26 -8.47
C VAL A 313 -11.61 9.09 -9.07
N VAL A 314 -11.97 10.05 -9.93
CA VAL A 314 -11.02 11.06 -10.40
C VAL A 314 -10.84 12.15 -9.34
N GLY A 315 -9.59 12.56 -9.10
CA GLY A 315 -9.22 13.52 -8.07
C GLY A 315 -9.38 14.97 -8.49
N ILE A 316 -9.75 15.79 -7.53
CA ILE A 316 -9.85 17.24 -7.66
C ILE A 316 -8.99 17.87 -6.56
N PRO A 317 -7.63 17.84 -6.69
CA PRO A 317 -6.74 18.37 -5.66
C PRO A 317 -6.60 19.90 -5.71
N THR A 318 -7.00 20.54 -6.81
CA THR A 318 -6.83 21.98 -7.04
C THR A 318 -8.05 22.61 -7.73
N THR A 319 -8.17 23.94 -7.64
CA THR A 319 -9.18 24.69 -8.41
C THR A 319 -8.99 24.53 -9.93
N GLY A 320 -7.75 24.33 -10.39
CA GLY A 320 -7.47 24.03 -11.79
C GLY A 320 -8.13 22.71 -12.22
N ALA A 321 -7.94 21.63 -11.46
CA ALA A 321 -8.58 20.34 -11.69
C ALA A 321 -10.11 20.42 -11.58
N LEU A 322 -10.64 21.24 -10.66
CA LEU A 322 -12.07 21.52 -10.55
C LEU A 322 -12.65 22.12 -11.83
N ASN A 323 -11.96 23.13 -12.39
CA ASN A 323 -12.38 23.78 -13.62
C ASN A 323 -12.23 22.87 -14.84
N ASP A 324 -11.19 22.05 -14.88
CA ASP A 324 -10.99 21.07 -15.95
C ASP A 324 -12.12 20.01 -15.92
N LEU A 325 -12.49 19.49 -14.74
CA LEU A 325 -13.63 18.57 -14.62
C LEU A 325 -14.94 19.23 -15.09
N LYS A 326 -15.21 20.49 -14.70
CA LYS A 326 -16.41 21.22 -15.13
C LYS A 326 -16.50 21.42 -16.65
N SER A 327 -15.39 21.33 -17.37
CA SER A 327 -15.37 21.41 -18.84
C SER A 327 -15.83 20.12 -19.52
N VAL A 328 -15.85 18.99 -18.76
CA VAL A 328 -16.30 17.71 -19.28
C VAL A 328 -17.84 17.64 -19.31
N PRO A 329 -18.47 17.35 -20.46
CA PRO A 329 -19.92 17.20 -20.51
C PRO A 329 -20.43 16.14 -19.54
N GLY A 330 -21.47 16.48 -18.75
CA GLY A 330 -22.04 15.55 -17.77
C GLY A 330 -21.17 15.33 -16.51
N TYR A 331 -20.23 16.21 -16.22
CA TYR A 331 -19.26 16.11 -15.13
C TYR A 331 -19.88 15.77 -13.76
N GLN A 332 -21.11 16.19 -13.49
CA GLN A 332 -21.80 15.93 -12.22
C GLN A 332 -22.16 14.44 -12.00
N SER A 333 -22.10 13.62 -13.03
CA SER A 333 -22.30 12.17 -12.93
C SER A 333 -20.98 11.37 -12.90
N ILE A 334 -19.85 12.05 -13.02
CA ILE A 334 -18.52 11.42 -12.98
C ILE A 334 -18.15 11.14 -11.52
N PRO A 335 -17.86 9.89 -11.11
CA PRO A 335 -17.37 9.59 -9.78
C PRO A 335 -16.07 10.33 -9.51
N SER A 336 -16.07 11.22 -8.52
CA SER A 336 -14.92 12.06 -8.19
C SER A 336 -14.68 12.18 -6.69
N LEU A 337 -13.45 12.55 -6.33
CA LEU A 337 -12.98 12.85 -5.00
C LEU A 337 -12.46 14.30 -4.98
N CYS A 338 -13.02 15.13 -4.11
CA CYS A 338 -12.64 16.53 -4.00
C CYS A 338 -11.88 16.79 -2.70
N GLU A 339 -10.67 17.37 -2.81
CA GLU A 339 -9.83 17.75 -1.67
C GLU A 339 -10.05 19.19 -1.20
N LEU A 340 -10.90 19.94 -1.89
CA LEU A 340 -11.19 21.33 -1.62
C LEU A 340 -12.28 21.48 -0.54
N THR A 341 -13.08 22.53 -0.65
CA THR A 341 -14.16 22.78 0.33
C THR A 341 -15.36 21.89 0.09
N VAL A 342 -16.22 21.73 1.11
CA VAL A 342 -17.50 21.01 0.97
C VAL A 342 -18.43 21.66 -0.06
N ASP A 343 -18.32 22.98 -0.29
CA ASP A 343 -19.08 23.67 -1.34
C ASP A 343 -18.57 23.29 -2.73
N ASP A 344 -17.24 23.08 -2.90
CA ASP A 344 -16.68 22.56 -4.15
C ASP A 344 -17.12 21.13 -4.40
N VAL A 345 -17.19 20.28 -3.36
CA VAL A 345 -17.77 18.92 -3.43
C VAL A 345 -19.18 18.95 -4.00
N ARG A 346 -20.04 19.86 -3.48
CA ARG A 346 -21.42 20.02 -3.93
C ARG A 346 -21.49 20.56 -5.36
N ALA A 347 -20.63 21.53 -5.70
CA ALA A 347 -20.60 22.18 -7.01
C ALA A 347 -20.34 21.22 -8.18
N VAL A 348 -19.59 20.14 -7.94
CA VAL A 348 -19.31 19.10 -8.96
C VAL A 348 -19.95 17.75 -8.63
N ASN A 349 -20.74 17.70 -7.56
CA ASN A 349 -21.39 16.48 -7.09
C ASN A 349 -20.40 15.32 -6.81
N SER A 350 -19.23 15.64 -6.23
CA SER A 350 -18.24 14.62 -5.90
C SER A 350 -18.80 13.56 -4.95
N MET A 351 -18.50 12.30 -5.21
CA MET A 351 -18.86 11.17 -4.35
C MET A 351 -18.12 11.22 -3.01
N VAL A 352 -16.90 11.77 -3.00
CA VAL A 352 -16.00 11.74 -1.86
C VAL A 352 -15.48 13.13 -1.57
N TRP A 353 -15.52 13.53 -0.29
CA TRP A 353 -14.75 14.65 0.24
C TRP A 353 -13.49 14.14 0.91
N ALA A 354 -12.33 14.75 0.63
CA ALA A 354 -11.06 14.30 1.20
C ALA A 354 -10.21 15.47 1.71
N PRO A 355 -10.47 15.98 2.93
CA PRO A 355 -9.67 17.03 3.52
C PRO A 355 -8.30 16.51 3.99
N ARG A 356 -7.34 17.43 4.12
CA ARG A 356 -6.04 17.15 4.74
C ARG A 356 -6.19 16.90 6.25
N TRP A 357 -5.46 15.93 6.78
CA TRP A 357 -5.45 15.62 8.21
C TRP A 357 -5.06 16.83 9.09
N THR A 358 -4.26 17.75 8.58
CA THR A 358 -3.83 18.97 9.30
C THR A 358 -4.97 19.95 9.61
N LEU A 359 -6.15 19.73 9.04
CA LEU A 359 -7.36 20.50 9.36
C LEU A 359 -8.10 19.96 10.59
N GLY A 360 -7.62 18.89 11.21
CA GLY A 360 -8.27 18.21 12.33
C GLY A 360 -9.38 17.26 11.89
N LEU A 361 -10.12 16.71 12.85
CA LEU A 361 -11.12 15.66 12.63
C LEU A 361 -12.31 16.10 11.78
N GLN A 362 -12.66 17.38 11.79
CA GLN A 362 -13.76 17.94 10.97
C GLN A 362 -15.09 17.17 11.07
N ASN A 363 -15.37 16.54 12.22
CA ASN A 363 -16.49 15.60 12.39
C ASN A 363 -17.85 16.18 11.97
N ASP A 364 -18.09 17.47 12.20
CA ASP A 364 -19.33 18.12 11.78
C ASP A 364 -19.47 18.18 10.24
N LEU A 365 -18.39 18.50 9.53
CA LEU A 365 -18.39 18.51 8.07
C LEU A 365 -18.43 17.10 7.49
N VAL A 366 -17.73 16.14 8.12
CA VAL A 366 -17.82 14.72 7.77
C VAL A 366 -19.26 14.22 7.90
N GLN A 367 -19.95 14.59 8.99
CA GLN A 367 -21.35 14.22 9.17
C GLN A 367 -22.26 14.84 8.10
N GLN A 368 -22.05 16.11 7.74
CA GLN A 368 -22.78 16.74 6.63
C GLN A 368 -22.60 15.96 5.31
N MET A 369 -21.38 15.50 5.01
CA MET A 369 -21.13 14.69 3.81
C MET A 369 -21.85 13.35 3.87
N HIS A 370 -21.88 12.70 5.03
CA HIS A 370 -22.63 11.46 5.24
C HIS A 370 -24.14 11.67 5.09
N ASP A 371 -24.68 12.76 5.62
CA ASP A 371 -26.12 13.10 5.50
C ASP A 371 -26.53 13.35 4.04
N GLU A 372 -25.58 13.78 3.20
CA GLU A 372 -25.75 13.92 1.75
C GLU A 372 -25.48 12.60 0.97
N GLY A 373 -25.20 11.49 1.66
CA GLY A 373 -24.88 10.20 1.04
C GLY A 373 -23.49 10.11 0.43
N ARG A 374 -22.56 11.01 0.82
CA ARG A 374 -21.18 11.05 0.34
C ARG A 374 -20.25 10.34 1.32
N LEU A 375 -19.09 9.95 0.81
CA LEU A 375 -17.98 9.46 1.64
C LEU A 375 -17.08 10.62 2.06
N ALA A 376 -16.38 10.42 3.19
CA ALA A 376 -15.32 11.31 3.64
C ALA A 376 -14.05 10.49 3.91
N LEU A 377 -12.94 10.86 3.28
CA LEU A 377 -11.61 10.28 3.46
C LEU A 377 -10.66 11.36 4.00
N CYS A 378 -9.52 10.97 4.56
CA CYS A 378 -8.52 11.91 5.04
C CYS A 378 -7.13 11.52 4.54
N TRP A 379 -6.27 12.51 4.19
CA TRP A 379 -4.94 12.30 3.62
C TRP A 379 -3.88 13.32 4.07
N THR A 380 -2.60 13.05 3.94
CA THR A 380 -1.92 11.77 4.04
C THR A 380 -1.46 11.63 5.48
N ILE A 381 -1.92 10.62 6.18
CA ILE A 381 -1.70 10.48 7.61
C ILE A 381 -0.79 9.27 7.89
N ASP A 382 0.34 9.50 8.53
CA ASP A 382 1.44 8.52 8.62
C ASP A 382 1.87 8.21 10.06
N GLN A 383 1.62 9.11 11.00
CA GLN A 383 2.06 8.93 12.38
C GLN A 383 1.08 8.06 13.17
N PRO A 384 1.54 7.03 13.91
CA PRO A 384 0.66 6.09 14.60
C PRO A 384 -0.35 6.73 15.54
N ASN A 385 0.06 7.74 16.31
CA ASN A 385 -0.82 8.45 17.25
C ASN A 385 -1.94 9.23 16.53
N TRP A 386 -1.65 9.85 15.38
CA TRP A 386 -2.65 10.51 14.56
C TRP A 386 -3.57 9.52 13.87
N ILE A 387 -3.02 8.40 13.37
CA ILE A 387 -3.83 7.31 12.79
C ILE A 387 -4.80 6.77 13.83
N GLU A 388 -4.33 6.51 15.06
CA GLU A 388 -5.17 6.06 16.18
C GLU A 388 -6.30 7.05 16.48
N GLU A 389 -5.98 8.34 16.60
CA GLU A 389 -6.97 9.40 16.86
C GLU A 389 -8.02 9.46 15.77
N TYR A 390 -7.62 9.48 14.50
CA TYR A 390 -8.55 9.57 13.37
C TYR A 390 -9.44 8.33 13.21
N ILE A 391 -8.97 7.15 13.59
CA ILE A 391 -9.75 5.91 13.58
C ILE A 391 -10.69 5.84 14.78
N THR A 392 -10.27 6.30 15.96
CA THR A 392 -11.05 6.15 17.21
C THR A 392 -12.02 7.30 17.47
N GLN A 393 -11.70 8.51 17.01
CA GLN A 393 -12.46 9.73 17.27
C GLN A 393 -13.00 10.39 15.99
N GLY A 394 -12.40 10.10 14.82
CA GLY A 394 -12.87 10.58 13.53
C GLY A 394 -14.04 9.77 13.00
N HIS A 395 -14.85 10.39 12.15
CA HIS A 395 -15.99 9.74 11.49
C HIS A 395 -15.70 9.38 10.03
N PHE A 396 -14.45 9.47 9.60
CA PHE A 396 -14.04 9.20 8.20
C PHE A 396 -14.33 7.76 7.77
N ASN A 397 -14.64 7.57 6.50
CA ASN A 397 -14.83 6.26 5.88
C ASN A 397 -13.51 5.59 5.50
N GLY A 398 -12.38 6.29 5.62
CA GLY A 398 -11.07 5.73 5.33
C GLY A 398 -9.95 6.75 5.44
N LEU A 399 -8.72 6.25 5.39
CA LEU A 399 -7.50 7.05 5.48
C LEU A 399 -6.55 6.71 4.33
N LEU A 400 -5.91 7.74 3.76
CA LEU A 400 -4.80 7.61 2.82
C LEU A 400 -3.48 7.74 3.60
N THR A 401 -2.57 6.77 3.42
CA THR A 401 -1.34 6.64 4.19
C THR A 401 -0.21 6.00 3.41
N ASN A 402 1.04 6.26 3.82
CA ASN A 402 2.21 5.50 3.38
C ASN A 402 2.42 4.20 4.21
N PHE A 403 1.66 4.01 5.29
CA PHE A 403 1.80 2.89 6.24
C PHE A 403 0.47 2.16 6.44
N PRO A 404 -0.09 1.51 5.41
CA PRO A 404 -1.42 0.90 5.47
C PRO A 404 -1.55 -0.18 6.55
N TYR A 405 -0.46 -0.88 6.89
CA TYR A 405 -0.43 -1.86 7.98
C TYR A 405 -0.68 -1.22 9.37
N VAL A 406 -0.29 0.04 9.59
CA VAL A 406 -0.58 0.76 10.83
C VAL A 406 -2.07 1.11 10.90
N VAL A 407 -2.64 1.60 9.79
CA VAL A 407 -4.07 1.86 9.69
C VAL A 407 -4.87 0.56 9.89
N ALA A 408 -4.45 -0.54 9.26
CA ALA A 408 -5.06 -1.85 9.44
C ALA A 408 -5.02 -2.30 10.90
N TYR A 409 -3.89 -2.12 11.59
CA TYR A 409 -3.79 -2.45 13.02
C TYR A 409 -4.87 -1.71 13.84
N TYR A 410 -4.92 -0.39 13.78
CA TYR A 410 -5.87 0.40 14.58
C TYR A 410 -7.32 0.15 14.16
N HIS A 411 -7.59 -0.05 12.88
CA HIS A 411 -8.93 -0.37 12.41
C HIS A 411 -9.43 -1.71 12.95
N TYR A 412 -8.64 -2.80 12.82
CA TYR A 412 -9.06 -4.15 13.23
C TYR A 412 -8.96 -4.40 14.74
N THR A 413 -8.26 -3.56 15.50
CA THR A 413 -8.24 -3.63 16.97
C THR A 413 -9.42 -2.94 17.62
N GLN A 414 -10.27 -2.19 16.90
CA GLN A 414 -11.52 -1.62 17.46
C GLN A 414 -12.46 -2.71 17.98
N GLN A 415 -13.20 -2.39 19.05
CA GLN A 415 -14.18 -3.27 19.69
C GLN A 415 -15.60 -2.96 19.23
#